data_782943cac5449c699a46d7fe68e19948
#
_entry.id   782943cac5449c699a46d7fe68e19948
#
_cell.length_a   1.000
_cell.length_b   1.000
_cell.length_c   1.000
_cell.angle_alpha   90.00
_cell.angle_beta   90.00
_cell.angle_gamma   90.00
#
_symmetry.space_group_name_H-M   'P 1'
#
loop_
_entity.id
_entity.type
_entity.pdbx_description
1 polymer ?
#
loop_
_entity_poly.entity_id
_entity_poly.type
_entity_poly.pdbx_seq_one_letter_code
_entity_poly.pdbx_strand_id
1 'polypeptide(L)'
;ITMVVVPEAVNSANCMNVYTDLLKELADKQKYFALLDVPMGAGAKTEEISDSFGAGIGTTNLQYAAAYYPWLETSVLSDTDIDGRVLVWTYNVDTTSMTFSGDSKVDEYIKKCFTMISTEKDATGKVLKAGDIQQVKTDLHNALLQNWPQYKLLAKKVKDYLNLLPPSAVMAGVYTMIDNTRGVWKAPANVSVSYVNKP
;
A
#
# COMPACT_ATOMS: atom_id res chain seq x y z
N ILE A 1 -10.55 -11.56 -22.17
CA ILE A 1 -9.72 -10.55 -21.48
C ILE A 1 -9.33 -9.53 -22.54
N THR A 2 -9.63 -8.25 -22.27
CA THR A 2 -9.33 -7.15 -23.20
C THR A 2 -8.38 -6.12 -22.63
N MET A 3 -8.27 -6.08 -21.30
CA MET A 3 -7.36 -5.17 -20.57
C MET A 3 -6.38 -5.95 -19.70
N VAL A 4 -5.18 -5.42 -19.56
CA VAL A 4 -4.11 -5.94 -18.69
C VAL A 4 -3.69 -4.83 -17.73
N VAL A 5 -3.60 -5.15 -16.44
CA VAL A 5 -3.09 -4.28 -15.39
C VAL A 5 -2.04 -5.02 -14.56
N VAL A 6 -0.97 -4.34 -14.17
CA VAL A 6 0.11 -4.90 -13.35
C VAL A 6 0.48 -3.87 -12.27
N PRO A 7 -0.40 -3.62 -11.29
CA PRO A 7 -0.20 -2.56 -10.30
C PRO A 7 1.04 -2.78 -9.42
N GLU A 8 1.45 -4.03 -9.21
CA GLU A 8 2.64 -4.35 -8.43
C GLU A 8 3.96 -3.96 -9.12
N ALA A 9 3.94 -3.74 -10.44
CA ALA A 9 5.13 -3.36 -11.21
C ALA A 9 5.79 -2.08 -10.67
N VAL A 10 5.01 -1.12 -10.17
CA VAL A 10 5.52 0.16 -9.64
C VAL A 10 6.39 0.03 -8.41
N ASN A 11 6.29 -1.09 -7.69
CA ASN A 11 7.12 -1.39 -6.52
C ASN A 11 8.44 -2.10 -6.88
N SER A 12 8.62 -2.44 -8.16
CA SER A 12 9.82 -3.12 -8.65
C SER A 12 10.83 -2.13 -9.22
N ALA A 13 12.11 -2.33 -8.92
CA ALA A 13 13.19 -1.60 -9.60
C ALA A 13 13.21 -1.84 -11.12
N ASN A 14 12.59 -2.93 -11.58
CA ASN A 14 12.49 -3.31 -13.00
C ASN A 14 11.16 -2.89 -13.64
N CYS A 15 10.41 -1.97 -13.05
CA CYS A 15 9.09 -1.52 -13.53
C CYS A 15 9.07 -1.22 -15.02
N MET A 16 10.03 -0.43 -15.50
CA MET A 16 10.10 -0.04 -16.92
C MET A 16 10.37 -1.23 -17.85
N ASN A 17 11.18 -2.19 -17.44
CA ASN A 17 11.42 -3.41 -18.21
C ASN A 17 10.15 -4.26 -18.31
N VAL A 18 9.42 -4.40 -17.20
CA VAL A 18 8.12 -5.11 -17.19
C VAL A 18 7.15 -4.46 -18.18
N TYR A 19 7.05 -3.13 -18.16
CA TYR A 19 6.15 -2.42 -19.06
C TYR A 19 6.58 -2.48 -20.53
N THR A 20 7.87 -2.35 -20.82
CA THR A 20 8.37 -2.47 -22.21
C THR A 20 8.18 -3.87 -22.77
N ASP A 21 8.38 -4.92 -21.98
CA ASP A 21 8.15 -6.28 -22.39
C ASP A 21 6.66 -6.58 -22.56
N LEU A 22 5.80 -6.04 -21.68
CA LEU A 22 4.35 -6.09 -21.83
C LEU A 22 3.92 -5.42 -23.15
N LEU A 23 4.42 -4.23 -23.48
CA LEU A 23 4.09 -3.52 -24.71
C LEU A 23 4.50 -4.29 -25.98
N LYS A 24 5.65 -5.00 -25.96
CA LYS A 24 6.06 -5.88 -27.06
C LYS A 24 5.06 -7.03 -27.24
N GLU A 25 4.70 -7.72 -26.16
CA GLU A 25 3.73 -8.82 -26.20
C GLU A 25 2.36 -8.36 -26.69
N LEU A 26 1.91 -7.16 -26.27
CA LEU A 26 0.65 -6.58 -26.74
C LEU A 26 0.67 -6.24 -28.21
N ALA A 27 1.80 -5.75 -28.73
CA ALA A 27 1.99 -5.45 -30.15
C ALA A 27 1.95 -6.73 -31.01
N ASP A 28 2.55 -7.82 -30.52
CA ASP A 28 2.53 -9.11 -31.20
C ASP A 28 1.12 -9.73 -31.24
N LYS A 29 0.39 -9.63 -30.14
CA LYS A 29 -0.97 -10.23 -30.04
C LYS A 29 -2.05 -9.34 -30.65
N GLN A 30 -1.94 -8.03 -30.58
CA GLN A 30 -2.91 -7.02 -31.06
C GLN A 30 -4.37 -7.23 -30.57
N LYS A 31 -4.53 -7.78 -29.36
CA LYS A 31 -5.84 -8.16 -28.80
C LYS A 31 -6.15 -7.52 -27.46
N TYR A 32 -5.14 -6.94 -26.81
CA TYR A 32 -5.24 -6.45 -25.43
C TYR A 32 -4.74 -5.02 -25.34
N PHE A 33 -5.20 -4.32 -24.30
CA PHE A 33 -4.79 -2.96 -23.99
C PHE A 33 -4.28 -2.89 -22.55
N ALA A 34 -3.12 -2.28 -22.31
CA ALA A 34 -2.56 -2.14 -20.98
C ALA A 34 -2.95 -0.83 -20.32
N LEU A 35 -3.24 -0.89 -19.04
CA LEU A 35 -3.35 0.26 -18.16
C LEU A 35 -2.13 0.26 -17.25
N LEU A 36 -1.27 1.25 -17.43
CA LEU A 36 0.01 1.35 -16.73
C LEU A 36 -0.10 2.37 -15.60
N ASP A 37 0.59 2.10 -14.53
CA ASP A 37 0.74 3.03 -13.42
C ASP A 37 2.09 3.75 -13.51
N VAL A 38 2.08 5.05 -13.33
CA VAL A 38 3.32 5.82 -13.21
C VAL A 38 3.85 5.67 -11.79
N PRO A 39 5.11 5.21 -11.59
CA PRO A 39 5.69 5.10 -10.25
C PRO A 39 5.72 6.45 -9.54
N MET A 40 5.41 6.45 -8.24
CA MET A 40 5.57 7.65 -7.43
C MET A 40 7.05 7.93 -7.16
N GLY A 41 7.52 9.08 -7.61
CA GLY A 41 8.83 9.60 -7.21
C GLY A 41 8.73 10.27 -5.85
N ALA A 42 9.47 9.77 -4.86
CA ALA A 42 9.50 10.38 -3.52
C ALA A 42 10.06 11.82 -3.59
N GLY A 43 9.19 12.81 -3.38
CA GLY A 43 9.57 14.22 -3.36
C GLY A 43 9.88 14.86 -4.72
N ALA A 44 9.73 14.14 -5.83
CA ALA A 44 9.92 14.67 -7.18
C ALA A 44 8.71 15.50 -7.64
N LYS A 45 8.96 16.48 -8.51
CA LYS A 45 7.88 17.26 -9.15
C LYS A 45 7.18 16.40 -10.21
N THR A 46 5.91 16.74 -10.49
CA THR A 46 5.10 16.01 -11.49
C THR A 46 5.76 15.96 -12.87
N GLU A 47 6.41 17.05 -13.29
CA GLU A 47 7.14 17.10 -14.56
C GLU A 47 8.32 16.12 -14.58
N GLU A 48 9.10 16.07 -13.50
CA GLU A 48 10.24 15.15 -13.36
C GLU A 48 9.81 13.67 -13.38
N ILE A 49 8.67 13.36 -12.75
CA ILE A 49 8.07 12.02 -12.76
C ILE A 49 7.63 11.66 -14.17
N SER A 50 6.95 12.56 -14.87
CA SER A 50 6.49 12.38 -16.25
C SER A 50 7.65 12.16 -17.21
N ASP A 51 8.68 12.97 -17.14
CA ASP A 51 9.86 12.88 -17.99
C ASP A 51 10.64 11.59 -17.76
N SER A 52 10.82 11.21 -16.49
CA SER A 52 11.48 9.97 -16.10
C SER A 52 10.71 8.74 -16.59
N PHE A 53 9.38 8.74 -16.44
CA PHE A 53 8.53 7.66 -16.93
C PHE A 53 8.57 7.57 -18.47
N GLY A 54 8.44 8.69 -19.16
CA GLY A 54 8.51 8.76 -20.62
C GLY A 54 9.86 8.27 -21.17
N ALA A 55 10.96 8.68 -20.55
CA ALA A 55 12.30 8.22 -20.92
C ALA A 55 12.48 6.72 -20.67
N GLY A 56 11.90 6.19 -19.57
CA GLY A 56 12.01 4.78 -19.20
C GLY A 56 11.19 3.85 -20.07
N ILE A 57 9.97 4.24 -20.45
CA ILE A 57 9.07 3.42 -21.29
C ILE A 57 9.42 3.49 -22.76
N GLY A 58 10.08 4.57 -23.21
CA GLY A 58 10.44 4.79 -24.59
C GLY A 58 9.26 5.18 -25.49
N THR A 59 9.40 4.98 -26.80
CA THR A 59 8.44 5.45 -27.81
C THR A 59 7.78 4.30 -28.60
N THR A 60 8.12 3.05 -28.29
CA THR A 60 7.69 1.88 -29.09
C THR A 60 6.41 1.28 -28.53
N ASN A 61 5.44 0.99 -29.42
CA ASN A 61 4.20 0.29 -29.10
C ASN A 61 3.25 1.02 -28.13
N LEU A 62 3.39 2.31 -27.92
CA LEU A 62 2.60 3.09 -26.96
C LEU A 62 1.09 3.10 -27.28
N GLN A 63 0.70 2.82 -28.52
CA GLN A 63 -0.70 2.74 -28.94
C GLN A 63 -1.48 1.60 -28.24
N TYR A 64 -0.79 0.67 -27.58
CA TYR A 64 -1.42 -0.45 -26.88
C TYR A 64 -1.58 -0.22 -25.37
N ALA A 65 -1.28 0.98 -24.87
CA ALA A 65 -1.40 1.28 -23.45
C ALA A 65 -1.87 2.71 -23.18
N ALA A 66 -2.39 2.91 -21.97
CA ALA A 66 -2.57 4.22 -21.35
C ALA A 66 -1.89 4.22 -19.98
N ALA A 67 -1.20 5.31 -19.64
CA ALA A 67 -0.57 5.51 -18.34
C ALA A 67 -1.40 6.46 -17.49
N TYR A 68 -1.49 6.17 -16.19
CA TYR A 68 -2.28 6.94 -15.23
C TYR A 68 -1.44 7.44 -14.07
N TYR A 69 -1.70 8.70 -13.69
CA TYR A 69 -1.13 9.43 -12.57
C TYR A 69 -2.11 10.56 -12.16
N PRO A 70 -2.17 10.98 -10.91
CA PRO A 70 -1.46 10.47 -9.73
C PRO A 70 -2.09 9.21 -9.13
N TRP A 71 -1.46 8.65 -8.08
CA TRP A 71 -2.04 7.58 -7.29
C TRP A 71 -3.26 8.07 -6.53
N LEU A 72 -4.15 7.15 -6.20
CA LEU A 72 -5.44 7.44 -5.61
C LEU A 72 -5.40 7.27 -4.09
N GLU A 73 -5.80 8.29 -3.34
CA GLU A 73 -6.09 8.15 -1.91
C GLU A 73 -7.43 7.43 -1.75
N THR A 74 -7.37 6.22 -1.24
CA THR A 74 -8.54 5.37 -1.06
C THR A 74 -8.95 5.24 0.40
N SER A 75 -10.09 4.62 0.66
CA SER A 75 -10.58 4.25 1.99
C SER A 75 -10.86 2.75 2.09
N VAL A 76 -10.06 1.95 1.38
CA VAL A 76 -10.21 0.47 1.35
C VAL A 76 -9.87 -0.13 2.71
N LEU A 77 -8.76 0.34 3.32
CA LEU A 77 -8.35 -0.10 4.64
C LEU A 77 -8.92 0.83 5.72
N SER A 78 -9.55 0.23 6.71
CA SER A 78 -10.05 0.89 7.92
C SER A 78 -8.99 0.91 9.03
N ASP A 79 -9.27 1.58 10.15
CA ASP A 79 -8.38 1.58 11.30
C ASP A 79 -8.23 0.18 11.93
N THR A 80 -9.24 -0.68 11.79
CA THR A 80 -9.23 -2.05 12.32
C THR A 80 -8.38 -3.01 11.49
N ASP A 81 -8.04 -2.65 10.25
CA ASP A 81 -7.19 -3.46 9.37
C ASP A 81 -5.70 -3.24 9.68
N ILE A 82 -5.36 -2.15 10.36
CA ILE A 82 -4.00 -1.84 10.81
C ILE A 82 -3.83 -2.35 12.24
N ASP A 83 -3.44 -3.57 12.36
CA ASP A 83 -3.22 -4.24 13.65
C ASP A 83 -1.75 -4.68 13.84
N GLY A 84 -1.47 -5.38 14.95
CA GLY A 84 -0.13 -5.88 15.27
C GLY A 84 0.43 -6.91 14.27
N ARG A 85 -0.36 -7.38 13.30
CA ARG A 85 0.10 -8.29 12.23
C ARG A 85 0.69 -7.50 11.06
N VAL A 86 0.15 -6.31 10.79
CA VAL A 86 0.59 -5.43 9.69
C VAL A 86 1.90 -4.74 10.05
N LEU A 87 2.08 -4.39 11.32
CA LEU A 87 3.27 -3.70 11.79
C LEU A 87 4.39 -4.69 12.11
N VAL A 88 5.52 -4.56 11.40
CA VAL A 88 6.73 -5.31 11.70
C VAL A 88 7.48 -4.59 12.82
N TRP A 89 7.61 -5.28 13.96
CA TRP A 89 8.34 -4.78 15.11
C TRP A 89 9.83 -5.10 14.98
N THR A 90 10.66 -4.09 14.86
CA THR A 90 12.12 -4.21 14.98
C THR A 90 12.51 -4.06 16.45
N TYR A 91 13.06 -5.12 17.04
CA TYR A 91 13.22 -5.27 18.48
C TYR A 91 14.50 -4.65 19.07
N ASN A 92 15.24 -3.85 18.33
CA ASN A 92 16.45 -3.19 18.81
C ASN A 92 16.19 -1.86 19.55
N VAL A 93 14.98 -1.64 20.05
CA VAL A 93 14.65 -0.45 20.82
C VAL A 93 14.85 -0.74 22.30
N ASP A 94 15.76 0.00 22.94
CA ASP A 94 15.85 0.01 24.39
C ASP A 94 14.59 0.68 24.99
N THR A 95 13.65 -0.17 25.39
CA THR A 95 12.39 0.29 25.99
C THR A 95 12.50 0.60 27.49
N THR A 96 13.65 0.34 28.12
CA THR A 96 13.82 0.48 29.57
C THR A 96 13.67 1.92 30.04
N SER A 97 14.17 2.87 29.26
CA SER A 97 14.08 4.31 29.54
C SER A 97 12.86 5.01 28.94
N MET A 98 12.04 4.30 28.14
CA MET A 98 10.88 4.90 27.46
C MET A 98 9.65 4.97 28.39
N THR A 99 8.91 6.06 28.28
CA THR A 99 7.56 6.24 28.85
C THR A 99 6.57 6.37 27.69
N PHE A 100 5.52 5.57 27.72
CA PHE A 100 4.49 5.51 26.68
C PHE A 100 3.20 6.22 27.11
N SER A 101 2.97 6.20 28.43
CA SER A 101 1.80 6.82 29.07
C SER A 101 2.23 7.61 30.31
N GLY A 102 1.29 8.26 30.98
CA GLY A 102 1.52 8.85 32.30
C GLY A 102 1.31 7.87 33.46
N ASP A 103 0.95 6.60 33.16
CA ASP A 103 0.69 5.56 34.17
C ASP A 103 1.80 4.50 34.14
N SER A 104 2.49 4.34 35.27
CA SER A 104 3.60 3.40 35.43
C SER A 104 3.18 1.93 35.21
N LYS A 105 1.94 1.55 35.54
CA LYS A 105 1.43 0.19 35.35
C LYS A 105 1.21 -0.11 33.86
N VAL A 106 0.73 0.87 33.12
CA VAL A 106 0.56 0.76 31.67
C VAL A 106 1.92 0.66 30.98
N ASP A 107 2.87 1.47 31.38
CA ASP A 107 4.24 1.43 30.83
C ASP A 107 4.93 0.10 31.13
N GLU A 108 4.77 -0.45 32.33
CA GLU A 108 5.28 -1.78 32.69
C GLU A 108 4.65 -2.89 31.84
N TYR A 109 3.34 -2.83 31.66
CA TYR A 109 2.62 -3.79 30.78
C TYR A 109 3.14 -3.72 29.34
N ILE A 110 3.30 -2.53 28.75
CA ILE A 110 3.83 -2.33 27.41
C ILE A 110 5.25 -2.90 27.30
N LYS A 111 6.14 -2.60 28.26
CA LYS A 111 7.52 -3.13 28.30
C LYS A 111 7.55 -4.65 28.40
N LYS A 112 6.65 -5.23 29.20
CA LYS A 112 6.49 -6.69 29.31
C LYS A 112 6.09 -7.32 27.98
N CYS A 113 5.14 -6.73 27.25
CA CYS A 113 4.76 -7.20 25.92
C CYS A 113 5.95 -7.16 24.94
N PHE A 114 6.74 -6.07 24.92
CA PHE A 114 7.96 -5.99 24.10
C PHE A 114 8.95 -7.11 24.44
N THR A 115 9.16 -7.36 25.73
CA THR A 115 10.06 -8.44 26.18
C THR A 115 9.55 -9.82 25.75
N MET A 116 8.25 -10.08 25.90
CA MET A 116 7.64 -11.37 25.49
C MET A 116 7.78 -11.60 23.98
N ILE A 117 7.59 -10.57 23.16
CA ILE A 117 7.74 -10.64 21.72
C ILE A 117 9.21 -10.87 21.31
N SER A 118 10.15 -10.14 21.95
CA SER A 118 11.57 -10.23 21.60
C SER A 118 12.24 -11.53 22.05
N THR A 119 11.79 -12.09 23.19
CA THR A 119 12.33 -13.35 23.73
C THR A 119 11.56 -14.58 23.28
N GLU A 120 10.36 -14.38 22.68
CA GLU A 120 9.39 -15.44 22.37
C GLU A 120 9.02 -16.30 23.58
N LYS A 121 9.06 -15.71 24.78
CA LYS A 121 8.77 -16.39 26.05
C LYS A 121 7.74 -15.59 26.87
N ASP A 122 6.93 -16.30 27.64
CA ASP A 122 6.04 -15.71 28.61
C ASP A 122 6.81 -15.22 29.88
N ALA A 123 6.10 -14.59 30.80
CA ALA A 123 6.68 -14.11 32.06
C ALA A 123 7.27 -15.20 32.96
N THR A 124 6.96 -16.48 32.68
CA THR A 124 7.48 -17.64 33.41
C THR A 124 8.68 -18.29 32.73
N GLY A 125 9.09 -17.79 31.56
CA GLY A 125 10.18 -18.30 30.74
C GLY A 125 9.79 -19.45 29.78
N LYS A 126 8.49 -19.78 29.67
CA LYS A 126 7.98 -20.79 28.75
C LYS A 126 7.92 -20.19 27.33
N VAL A 127 8.37 -20.96 26.35
CA VAL A 127 8.31 -20.58 24.92
C VAL A 127 6.85 -20.44 24.47
N LEU A 128 6.55 -19.29 23.87
CA LEU A 128 5.24 -18.98 23.30
C LEU A 128 5.06 -19.66 21.94
N LYS A 129 3.84 -20.09 21.64
CA LYS A 129 3.46 -20.51 20.30
C LYS A 129 3.22 -19.31 19.40
N ALA A 130 3.30 -19.51 18.08
CA ALA A 130 3.10 -18.43 17.10
C ALA A 130 1.75 -17.69 17.28
N GLY A 131 0.68 -18.39 17.65
CA GLY A 131 -0.62 -17.78 17.94
C GLY A 131 -0.61 -16.89 19.19
N ASP A 132 0.09 -17.32 20.24
CA ASP A 132 0.22 -16.56 21.49
C ASP A 132 1.06 -15.27 21.23
N ILE A 133 2.14 -15.38 20.47
CA ILE A 133 2.97 -14.21 20.06
C ILE A 133 2.11 -13.22 19.26
N GLN A 134 1.27 -13.72 18.35
CA GLN A 134 0.38 -12.87 17.57
C GLN A 134 -0.64 -12.14 18.44
N GLN A 135 -1.18 -12.82 19.46
CA GLN A 135 -2.08 -12.20 20.43
C GLN A 135 -1.35 -11.10 21.22
N VAL A 136 -0.16 -11.37 21.72
CA VAL A 136 0.66 -10.36 22.44
C VAL A 136 0.95 -9.15 21.54
N LYS A 137 1.21 -9.33 20.23
CA LYS A 137 1.39 -8.24 19.28
C LYS A 137 0.13 -7.39 19.13
N THR A 138 -1.03 -8.03 19.07
CA THR A 138 -2.32 -7.34 18.99
C THR A 138 -2.61 -6.56 20.27
N ASP A 139 -2.37 -7.16 21.44
CA ASP A 139 -2.56 -6.51 22.72
C ASP A 139 -1.62 -5.32 22.91
N LEU A 140 -0.35 -5.45 22.50
CA LEU A 140 0.62 -4.36 22.50
C LEU A 140 0.18 -3.22 21.59
N HIS A 141 -0.28 -3.54 20.37
CA HIS A 141 -0.80 -2.56 19.41
C HIS A 141 -1.94 -1.74 20.03
N ASN A 142 -2.92 -2.42 20.62
CA ASN A 142 -4.07 -1.77 21.27
C ASN A 142 -3.66 -0.91 22.44
N ALA A 143 -2.74 -1.38 23.29
CA ALA A 143 -2.23 -0.61 24.43
C ALA A 143 -1.49 0.66 23.97
N LEU A 144 -0.68 0.56 22.91
CA LEU A 144 0.02 1.70 22.33
C LEU A 144 -0.92 2.71 21.67
N LEU A 145 -1.93 2.25 20.96
CA LEU A 145 -2.95 3.13 20.34
C LEU A 145 -3.71 3.96 21.39
N GLN A 146 -3.99 3.35 22.54
CA GLN A 146 -4.73 4.02 23.62
C GLN A 146 -3.89 5.00 24.40
N ASN A 147 -2.61 4.68 24.64
CA ASN A 147 -1.79 5.37 25.62
C ASN A 147 -0.64 6.19 25.04
N TRP A 148 -0.27 5.98 23.76
CA TRP A 148 0.85 6.68 23.15
C TRP A 148 0.45 7.46 21.88
N PRO A 149 0.26 8.81 21.99
CA PRO A 149 -0.21 9.63 20.88
C PRO A 149 0.67 9.58 19.63
N GLN A 150 1.99 9.46 19.78
CA GLN A 150 2.93 9.35 18.67
C GLN A 150 2.72 8.06 17.88
N TYR A 151 2.43 6.96 18.58
CA TYR A 151 2.10 5.68 17.95
C TYR A 151 0.79 5.75 17.18
N LYS A 152 -0.22 6.40 17.73
CA LYS A 152 -1.50 6.63 17.03
C LYS A 152 -1.29 7.42 15.74
N LEU A 153 -0.43 8.45 15.77
CA LEU A 153 -0.08 9.20 14.57
C LEU A 153 0.68 8.34 13.55
N LEU A 154 1.60 7.49 14.01
CA LEU A 154 2.31 6.55 13.15
C LEU A 154 1.36 5.55 12.48
N ALA A 155 0.48 4.92 13.25
CA ALA A 155 -0.53 3.98 12.73
C ALA A 155 -1.42 4.63 11.66
N LYS A 156 -1.84 5.90 11.91
CA LYS A 156 -2.58 6.67 10.91
C LYS A 156 -1.76 6.88 9.63
N LYS A 157 -0.50 7.30 9.73
CA LYS A 157 0.36 7.49 8.55
C LYS A 157 0.58 6.20 7.77
N VAL A 158 0.73 5.07 8.47
CA VAL A 158 0.83 3.74 7.83
C VAL A 158 -0.46 3.42 7.08
N LYS A 159 -1.63 3.65 7.69
CA LYS A 159 -2.91 3.47 7.03
C LYS A 159 -3.04 4.35 5.78
N ASP A 160 -2.73 5.64 5.91
CA ASP A 160 -2.81 6.59 4.79
C ASP A 160 -1.88 6.16 3.64
N TYR A 161 -0.67 5.67 3.95
CA TYR A 161 0.27 5.14 2.97
C TYR A 161 -0.24 3.86 2.29
N LEU A 162 -0.82 2.92 3.04
CA LEU A 162 -1.37 1.68 2.50
C LEU A 162 -2.66 1.88 1.69
N ASN A 163 -3.38 2.97 1.95
CA ASN A 163 -4.55 3.39 1.19
C ASN A 163 -4.20 4.20 -0.06
N LEU A 164 -2.91 4.51 -0.27
CA LEU A 164 -2.44 5.16 -1.49
C LEU A 164 -2.15 4.10 -2.55
N LEU A 165 -3.07 3.95 -3.51
CA LEU A 165 -3.05 2.86 -4.47
C LEU A 165 -2.83 3.33 -5.91
N PRO A 166 -2.11 2.54 -6.73
CA PRO A 166 -1.96 2.80 -8.16
C PRO A 166 -3.32 2.81 -8.87
N PRO A 167 -3.54 3.73 -9.82
CA PRO A 167 -4.86 3.94 -10.42
C PRO A 167 -5.29 2.90 -11.46
N SER A 168 -4.40 2.07 -12.02
CA SER A 168 -4.71 1.18 -13.15
C SER A 168 -5.85 0.22 -12.88
N ALA A 169 -5.90 -0.39 -11.69
CA ALA A 169 -6.96 -1.33 -11.31
C ALA A 169 -8.33 -0.65 -11.23
N VAL A 170 -8.37 0.56 -10.65
CA VAL A 170 -9.60 1.38 -10.58
C VAL A 170 -10.03 1.80 -11.98
N MET A 171 -9.08 2.22 -12.82
CA MET A 171 -9.37 2.61 -14.20
C MET A 171 -9.90 1.44 -15.03
N ALA A 172 -9.38 0.21 -14.85
CA ALA A 172 -9.95 -0.98 -15.48
C ALA A 172 -11.42 -1.19 -15.11
N GLY A 173 -11.75 -0.97 -13.84
CA GLY A 173 -13.14 -0.99 -13.36
C GLY A 173 -14.01 0.10 -14.02
N VAL A 174 -13.49 1.31 -14.15
CA VAL A 174 -14.19 2.43 -14.81
C VAL A 174 -14.44 2.13 -16.29
N TYR A 175 -13.43 1.63 -17.03
CA TYR A 175 -13.60 1.21 -18.42
C TYR A 175 -14.71 0.17 -18.55
N THR A 176 -14.61 -0.90 -17.75
CA THR A 176 -15.62 -1.98 -17.78
C THR A 176 -17.02 -1.47 -17.42
N MET A 177 -17.14 -0.61 -16.44
CA MET A 177 -18.43 -0.03 -16.03
C MET A 177 -19.03 0.83 -17.15
N ILE A 178 -18.23 1.68 -17.79
CA ILE A 178 -18.68 2.54 -18.88
C ILE A 178 -19.10 1.71 -20.08
N ASP A 179 -18.29 0.74 -20.49
CA ASP A 179 -18.59 -0.15 -21.62
C ASP A 179 -19.93 -0.90 -21.41
N ASN A 180 -20.16 -1.39 -20.19
CA ASN A 180 -21.38 -2.13 -19.86
C ASN A 180 -22.62 -1.24 -19.72
N THR A 181 -22.47 0.01 -19.25
CA THR A 181 -23.63 0.89 -18.95
C THR A 181 -23.93 1.90 -20.05
N ARG A 182 -22.92 2.35 -20.77
CA ARG A 182 -23.00 3.43 -21.75
C ARG A 182 -22.56 3.01 -23.16
N GLY A 183 -21.87 1.87 -23.27
CA GLY A 183 -21.30 1.35 -24.52
C GLY A 183 -19.89 1.88 -24.79
N VAL A 184 -19.16 1.16 -25.62
CA VAL A 184 -17.73 1.39 -25.95
C VAL A 184 -17.44 2.75 -26.63
N TRP A 185 -18.45 3.43 -27.12
CA TRP A 185 -18.34 4.76 -27.73
C TRP A 185 -18.20 5.90 -26.72
N LYS A 186 -18.49 5.66 -25.43
CA LYS A 186 -18.40 6.68 -24.37
C LYS A 186 -17.02 6.62 -23.73
N ALA A 187 -16.31 7.76 -23.74
CA ALA A 187 -15.03 7.88 -23.06
C ALA A 187 -15.16 7.58 -21.54
N PRO A 188 -14.21 6.88 -20.93
CA PRO A 188 -14.19 6.58 -19.50
C PRO A 188 -13.72 7.79 -18.67
N ALA A 189 -14.49 8.87 -18.74
CA ALA A 189 -14.18 10.14 -18.11
C ALA A 189 -15.42 10.72 -17.41
N ASN A 190 -15.21 11.58 -16.42
CA ASN A 190 -16.24 12.24 -15.63
C ASN A 190 -17.15 11.22 -14.93
N VAL A 191 -16.55 10.29 -14.22
CA VAL A 191 -17.25 9.22 -13.49
C VAL A 191 -16.85 9.28 -12.03
N SER A 192 -17.85 9.20 -11.14
CA SER A 192 -17.60 9.05 -9.70
C SER A 192 -17.15 7.63 -9.39
N VAL A 193 -16.10 7.50 -8.59
CA VAL A 193 -15.55 6.23 -8.15
C VAL A 193 -15.73 6.11 -6.65
N SER A 194 -16.30 4.98 -6.18
CA SER A 194 -16.47 4.70 -4.76
C SER A 194 -15.12 4.37 -4.10
N TYR A 195 -14.99 4.68 -2.81
CA TYR A 195 -13.78 4.45 -2.00
C TYR A 195 -12.52 5.23 -2.43
N VAL A 196 -12.64 6.16 -3.37
CA VAL A 196 -11.58 7.11 -3.72
C VAL A 196 -11.93 8.47 -3.11
N ASN A 197 -11.06 9.00 -2.26
CA ASN A 197 -11.28 10.28 -1.59
C ASN A 197 -10.80 11.43 -2.48
N LYS A 198 -9.63 11.25 -3.09
CA LYS A 198 -9.05 12.18 -4.08
C LYS A 198 -7.95 11.49 -4.89
N PRO A 199 -7.65 12.00 -6.08
CA PRO A 199 -6.47 11.59 -6.85
C PRO A 199 -5.19 12.18 -6.26
#